data_336f68356313b9f83e9f2a69e3d561d2
#
_entry.id   336f68356313b9f83e9f2a69e3d561d2
#
_cell.length_a   1.000
_cell.length_b   1.000
_cell.length_c   1.000
_cell.angle_alpha   90.00
_cell.angle_beta   90.00
_cell.angle_gamma   90.00
#
_symmetry.space_group_name_H-M   'P 1'
#
loop_
_entity.id
_entity.type
_entity.pdbx_description
1 polymer ?
#
loop_
_entity_poly.entity_id
_entity_poly.type
_entity_poly.pdbx_seq_one_letter_code
_entity_poly.pdbx_strand_id
1 'polypeptide(L)'
;MSPRRSEHKINILQLLVAGMLPLLLGLLFTFVESRLMVKRDLESTAQIAMNHAENISTQAWQMVDRLQRFNGQPCDVIGDELQRLGSVFSYFRAIGVIHNTDVYCSSTFGRTLTPLSRVIQQPLPETYSERWSLSIAGSDNVKERPALIFVQMPPTGYGAYAMVDAQYLIDLMTAISKIRGYQLILQMDNGHPIQTGPTITPHRSLFSTSALEIKSSRFPITLNVTAPASQEITNWKQAFFTFLPLAIILSLLFTTAMWYWQKRKLFFREEIRKGIANGEFSVYYQPIYDAESQACTGVETLLRWRRSNGLWIRPDIFISAAEAESMIIPITRHLFDLVASDIASWQVKPGFHLGLNVAAEHLHHPSFVSDVHRFAEKVASHSLSITLELTERNLISNGPEIIQRLHQLREDGFMIAIDDFGTGHCSLSYLQNFPLDCLKIDQGFVSAISSPDEEAPILDAIINLSHRIKLQSVAEGVETEQQLLYLQRHGVKYIQGFLYAKPMDNESLLVWLHYNGNKSIESFMNKKEEGEKQ
;
A
#
# COMPACT_ATOMS: atom_id res chain seq x y z
N MET A 1 -20.98 4.44 33.46
CA MET A 1 -20.87 4.82 32.02
C MET A 1 -21.03 3.55 31.21
N SER A 2 -22.08 3.41 30.43
CA SER A 2 -22.40 2.15 29.76
C SER A 2 -21.44 1.90 28.57
N PRO A 3 -20.97 0.65 28.35
CA PRO A 3 -20.09 0.31 27.21
C PRO A 3 -20.66 0.68 25.83
N ARG A 4 -21.99 0.79 25.72
CA ARG A 4 -22.68 1.22 24.48
C ARG A 4 -22.33 2.64 24.00
N ARG A 5 -22.00 3.58 24.90
CA ARG A 5 -21.67 4.97 24.53
C ARG A 5 -20.25 5.11 24.00
N SER A 6 -19.34 4.24 24.43
CA SER A 6 -17.94 4.24 23.93
C SER A 6 -17.83 3.63 22.53
N GLU A 7 -18.51 2.50 22.28
CA GLU A 7 -18.52 1.85 20.94
C GLU A 7 -19.17 2.73 19.88
N HIS A 8 -20.23 3.46 20.21
CA HIS A 8 -20.89 4.40 19.28
C HIS A 8 -19.96 5.57 18.91
N LYS A 9 -19.15 6.08 19.82
CA LYS A 9 -18.17 7.15 19.56
C LYS A 9 -17.02 6.71 18.65
N ILE A 10 -16.52 5.48 18.82
CA ILE A 10 -15.44 4.93 17.99
C ILE A 10 -15.94 4.76 16.55
N ASN A 11 -17.16 4.28 16.35
CA ASN A 11 -17.77 4.09 15.03
C ASN A 11 -17.94 5.40 14.26
N ILE A 12 -18.41 6.47 14.93
CA ILE A 12 -18.54 7.80 14.33
C ILE A 12 -17.17 8.37 13.94
N LEU A 13 -16.16 8.22 14.78
CA LEU A 13 -14.81 8.70 14.50
C LEU A 13 -14.22 8.02 13.25
N GLN A 14 -14.40 6.70 13.12
CA GLN A 14 -13.94 5.96 11.93
C GLN A 14 -14.64 6.42 10.65
N LEU A 15 -15.93 6.69 10.69
CA LEU A 15 -16.70 7.24 9.56
C LEU A 15 -16.22 8.64 9.18
N LEU A 16 -15.97 9.50 10.18
CA LEU A 16 -15.42 10.83 9.95
C LEU A 16 -14.02 10.77 9.31
N VAL A 17 -13.15 9.91 9.82
CA VAL A 17 -11.81 9.71 9.24
C VAL A 17 -11.91 9.20 7.81
N ALA A 18 -12.75 8.19 7.54
CA ALA A 18 -12.95 7.64 6.20
C ALA A 18 -13.46 8.70 5.20
N GLY A 19 -14.35 9.60 5.65
CA GLY A 19 -14.88 10.68 4.81
C GLY A 19 -13.90 11.84 4.63
N MET A 20 -13.17 12.24 5.67
CA MET A 20 -12.26 13.38 5.61
C MET A 20 -10.94 13.08 4.92
N LEU A 21 -10.44 11.85 5.02
CA LEU A 21 -9.12 11.48 4.49
C LEU A 21 -8.98 11.74 2.99
N PRO A 22 -9.90 11.32 2.09
CA PRO A 22 -9.81 11.62 0.66
C PRO A 22 -9.88 13.11 0.35
N LEU A 23 -10.65 13.89 1.11
CA LEU A 23 -10.75 15.34 0.95
C LEU A 23 -9.44 16.04 1.32
N LEU A 24 -8.82 15.66 2.44
CA LEU A 24 -7.53 16.22 2.86
C LEU A 24 -6.40 15.85 1.90
N LEU A 25 -6.36 14.59 1.45
CA LEU A 25 -5.40 14.15 0.45
C LEU A 25 -5.60 14.85 -0.89
N GLY A 26 -6.85 15.06 -1.32
CA GLY A 26 -7.18 15.84 -2.51
C GLY A 26 -6.70 17.29 -2.40
N LEU A 27 -6.91 17.93 -1.26
CA LEU A 27 -6.44 19.29 -1.00
C LEU A 27 -4.91 19.40 -1.04
N LEU A 28 -4.21 18.46 -0.41
CA LEU A 28 -2.75 18.37 -0.46
C LEU A 28 -2.24 18.16 -1.89
N PHE A 29 -2.87 17.23 -2.62
CA PHE A 29 -2.53 16.95 -4.01
C PHE A 29 -2.67 18.19 -4.90
N THR A 30 -3.80 18.91 -4.83
CA THR A 30 -4.02 20.11 -5.64
C THR A 30 -3.03 21.22 -5.31
N PHE A 31 -2.60 21.33 -4.05
CA PHE A 31 -1.58 22.28 -3.62
C PHE A 31 -0.19 21.95 -4.22
N VAL A 32 0.21 20.69 -4.16
CA VAL A 32 1.48 20.24 -4.74
C VAL A 32 1.47 20.39 -6.26
N GLU A 33 0.38 19.99 -6.92
CA GLU A 33 0.24 20.08 -8.39
C GLU A 33 0.29 21.54 -8.87
N SER A 34 -0.35 22.47 -8.14
CA SER A 34 -0.26 23.90 -8.44
C SER A 34 1.18 24.40 -8.47
N ARG A 35 2.00 24.02 -7.50
CA ARG A 35 3.42 24.40 -7.45
C ARG A 35 4.24 23.80 -8.58
N LEU A 36 4.02 22.54 -8.88
CA LEU A 36 4.68 21.87 -10.01
C LEU A 36 4.31 22.51 -11.35
N MET A 37 3.05 22.91 -11.49
CA MET A 37 2.56 23.59 -12.70
C MET A 37 3.24 24.95 -12.89
N VAL A 38 3.33 25.79 -11.82
CA VAL A 38 4.05 27.07 -11.87
C VAL A 38 5.52 26.86 -12.24
N LYS A 39 6.17 25.84 -11.65
CA LYS A 39 7.57 25.54 -11.94
C LYS A 39 7.78 25.15 -13.41
N ARG A 40 6.96 24.25 -13.96
CA ARG A 40 7.01 23.85 -15.38
C ARG A 40 6.77 25.03 -16.31
N ASP A 41 5.83 25.90 -15.96
CA ASP A 41 5.54 27.11 -16.73
C ASP A 41 6.70 28.12 -16.71
N LEU A 42 7.37 28.30 -15.56
CA LEU A 42 8.57 29.12 -15.46
C LEU A 42 9.71 28.57 -16.31
N GLU A 43 9.99 27.26 -16.21
CA GLU A 43 11.01 26.58 -16.99
C GLU A 43 10.77 26.72 -18.50
N SER A 44 9.54 26.45 -18.95
CA SER A 44 9.15 26.59 -20.36
C SER A 44 9.30 28.04 -20.84
N THR A 45 8.84 28.99 -20.04
CA THR A 45 8.91 30.43 -20.36
C THR A 45 10.38 30.90 -20.45
N ALA A 46 11.18 30.51 -19.47
CA ALA A 46 12.59 30.87 -19.42
C ALA A 46 13.35 30.29 -20.63
N GLN A 47 13.06 29.04 -20.99
CA GLN A 47 13.69 28.39 -22.14
C GLN A 47 13.35 29.07 -23.47
N ILE A 48 12.08 29.47 -23.66
CA ILE A 48 11.66 30.19 -24.89
C ILE A 48 12.42 31.53 -25.02
N ALA A 49 12.46 32.31 -23.95
CA ALA A 49 13.13 33.61 -23.96
C ALA A 49 14.66 33.45 -24.11
N MET A 50 15.27 32.46 -23.44
CA MET A 50 16.69 32.15 -23.56
C MET A 50 17.07 31.74 -24.99
N ASN A 51 16.33 30.80 -25.58
CA ASN A 51 16.58 30.35 -26.97
C ASN A 51 16.51 31.50 -27.98
N HIS A 52 15.60 32.44 -27.74
CA HIS A 52 15.50 33.62 -28.62
C HIS A 52 16.70 34.55 -28.45
N ALA A 53 17.14 34.79 -27.20
CA ALA A 53 18.33 35.59 -26.91
C ALA A 53 19.62 34.94 -27.49
N GLU A 54 19.74 33.61 -27.36
CA GLU A 54 20.87 32.86 -27.95
C GLU A 54 20.89 32.93 -29.48
N ASN A 55 19.71 32.85 -30.13
CA ASN A 55 19.61 32.98 -31.60
C ASN A 55 20.04 34.35 -32.06
N ILE A 56 19.59 35.42 -31.38
CA ILE A 56 20.02 36.79 -31.68
C ILE A 56 21.53 36.93 -31.50
N SER A 57 22.08 36.41 -30.39
CA SER A 57 23.50 36.45 -30.08
C SER A 57 24.33 35.69 -31.14
N THR A 58 23.83 34.55 -31.60
CA THR A 58 24.48 33.77 -32.67
C THR A 58 24.56 34.58 -33.98
N GLN A 59 23.46 35.24 -34.36
CA GLN A 59 23.46 36.11 -35.57
C GLN A 59 24.38 37.33 -35.41
N ALA A 60 24.42 37.90 -34.20
CA ALA A 60 25.29 39.03 -33.91
C ALA A 60 26.79 38.67 -34.06
N TRP A 61 27.20 37.55 -33.50
CA TRP A 61 28.57 37.04 -33.64
C TRP A 61 28.89 36.68 -35.10
N GLN A 62 28.00 36.09 -35.84
CA GLN A 62 28.20 35.85 -37.27
C GLN A 62 28.40 37.15 -38.06
N MET A 63 27.70 38.22 -37.65
CA MET A 63 27.92 39.53 -38.28
C MET A 63 29.28 40.08 -37.91
N VAL A 64 29.70 40.05 -36.62
CA VAL A 64 31.02 40.46 -36.19
C VAL A 64 32.13 39.71 -36.97
N ASP A 65 32.01 38.40 -37.11
CA ASP A 65 32.95 37.56 -37.87
C ASP A 65 33.02 37.97 -39.35
N ARG A 66 31.88 38.32 -39.99
CA ARG A 66 31.85 38.84 -41.35
C ARG A 66 32.54 40.19 -41.47
N LEU A 67 32.44 41.04 -40.46
CA LEU A 67 33.02 42.38 -40.47
C LEU A 67 34.56 42.36 -40.32
N GLN A 68 35.14 41.29 -39.77
CA GLN A 68 36.61 41.15 -39.63
C GLN A 68 37.35 41.27 -40.97
N ARG A 69 36.71 40.93 -42.14
CA ARG A 69 37.30 41.08 -43.47
C ARG A 69 37.58 42.54 -43.86
N PHE A 70 36.94 43.49 -43.19
CA PHE A 70 37.08 44.91 -43.43
C PHE A 70 38.10 45.58 -42.52
N ASN A 71 38.70 44.88 -41.58
CA ASN A 71 39.67 45.40 -40.63
C ASN A 71 40.85 46.04 -41.39
N GLY A 72 41.22 47.28 -40.98
CA GLY A 72 42.31 48.05 -41.55
C GLY A 72 42.02 48.66 -42.94
N GLN A 73 40.84 48.43 -43.53
CA GLN A 73 40.48 49.07 -44.79
C GLN A 73 39.93 50.50 -44.54
N PRO A 74 40.22 51.47 -45.44
CA PRO A 74 39.68 52.83 -45.33
C PRO A 74 38.16 52.87 -45.37
N CYS A 75 37.52 53.74 -44.60
CA CYS A 75 36.06 53.86 -44.54
C CYS A 75 35.44 54.24 -45.88
N ASP A 76 36.13 55.00 -46.71
CA ASP A 76 35.68 55.40 -48.03
C ASP A 76 35.50 54.19 -48.99
N VAL A 77 36.14 53.05 -48.68
CA VAL A 77 36.04 51.79 -49.48
C VAL A 77 34.95 50.90 -48.92
N ILE A 78 34.77 50.83 -47.60
CA ILE A 78 33.90 49.85 -46.94
C ILE A 78 32.56 50.46 -46.50
N GLY A 79 32.41 51.78 -46.48
CA GLY A 79 31.25 52.47 -45.88
C GLY A 79 29.91 52.03 -46.50
N ASP A 80 29.85 52.03 -47.83
CA ASP A 80 28.61 51.60 -48.55
C ASP A 80 28.22 50.16 -48.27
N GLU A 81 29.20 49.27 -48.15
CA GLU A 81 28.95 47.86 -47.84
C GLU A 81 28.50 47.67 -46.37
N LEU A 82 29.09 48.40 -45.43
CA LEU A 82 28.64 48.42 -44.05
C LEU A 82 27.22 48.96 -43.96
N GLN A 83 26.87 50.02 -44.68
CA GLN A 83 25.51 50.55 -44.68
C GLN A 83 24.52 49.56 -45.30
N ARG A 84 24.90 48.88 -46.38
CA ARG A 84 24.10 47.83 -46.99
C ARG A 84 23.89 46.67 -46.03
N LEU A 85 24.93 46.15 -45.38
CA LEU A 85 24.84 45.06 -44.43
C LEU A 85 23.97 45.43 -43.21
N GLY A 86 24.13 46.65 -42.66
CA GLY A 86 23.32 47.14 -41.57
C GLY A 86 21.85 47.32 -41.93
N SER A 87 21.50 47.63 -43.21
CA SER A 87 20.13 47.81 -43.62
C SER A 87 19.41 46.51 -44.00
N VAL A 88 20.14 45.51 -44.51
CA VAL A 88 19.56 44.19 -44.92
C VAL A 88 19.17 43.37 -43.70
N PHE A 89 19.90 43.45 -42.62
CA PHE A 89 19.65 42.71 -41.37
C PHE A 89 18.96 43.60 -40.36
N SER A 90 17.63 43.53 -40.29
CA SER A 90 16.80 44.41 -39.46
C SER A 90 17.05 44.34 -37.94
N TYR A 91 17.77 43.34 -37.45
CA TYR A 91 18.14 43.23 -36.04
C TYR A 91 19.22 44.22 -35.60
N PHE A 92 20.08 44.70 -36.56
CA PHE A 92 21.21 45.53 -36.19
C PHE A 92 20.82 46.99 -36.15
N ARG A 93 21.12 47.66 -35.02
CA ARG A 93 21.02 49.09 -34.87
C ARG A 93 22.22 49.81 -35.50
N ALA A 94 23.40 49.22 -35.33
CA ALA A 94 24.65 49.69 -35.92
C ALA A 94 25.65 48.53 -36.01
N ILE A 95 26.45 48.55 -37.07
CA ILE A 95 27.60 47.68 -37.23
C ILE A 95 28.79 48.52 -37.68
N GLY A 96 29.99 48.09 -37.34
CA GLY A 96 31.16 48.86 -37.73
C GLY A 96 32.49 48.22 -37.38
N VAL A 97 33.55 48.91 -37.73
CA VAL A 97 34.92 48.50 -37.47
C VAL A 97 35.63 49.48 -36.53
N ILE A 98 36.54 48.92 -35.72
CA ILE A 98 37.23 49.61 -34.63
C ILE A 98 38.73 49.54 -34.85
N HIS A 99 39.42 50.62 -34.53
CA HIS A 99 40.87 50.63 -34.39
C HIS A 99 41.25 51.06 -32.96
N ASN A 100 41.94 50.21 -32.28
CA ASN A 100 42.18 50.31 -30.81
C ASN A 100 40.83 50.36 -30.07
N THR A 101 40.46 51.54 -29.51
CA THR A 101 39.17 51.73 -28.82
C THR A 101 38.20 52.62 -29.58
N ASP A 102 38.60 53.10 -30.75
CA ASP A 102 37.83 54.07 -31.54
C ASP A 102 37.12 53.40 -32.75
N VAL A 103 35.86 53.70 -32.91
CA VAL A 103 35.10 53.37 -34.11
C VAL A 103 35.52 54.32 -35.23
N TYR A 104 36.11 53.78 -36.32
CA TYR A 104 36.55 54.62 -37.43
C TYR A 104 35.63 54.55 -38.66
N CYS A 105 34.81 53.54 -38.75
CA CYS A 105 33.77 53.43 -39.76
C CYS A 105 32.55 52.67 -39.23
N SER A 106 31.33 53.19 -39.49
CA SER A 106 30.07 52.64 -39.01
C SER A 106 28.97 52.70 -40.08
N SER A 107 28.05 51.72 -40.07
CA SER A 107 26.87 51.71 -40.93
C SER A 107 25.92 52.89 -40.71
N THR A 108 25.97 53.53 -39.54
CA THR A 108 25.09 54.64 -39.15
C THR A 108 25.74 56.00 -39.31
N PHE A 109 27.03 56.13 -38.98
CA PHE A 109 27.74 57.39 -39.00
C PHE A 109 28.68 57.54 -40.22
N GLY A 110 28.87 56.49 -40.98
CA GLY A 110 29.89 56.47 -42.04
C GLY A 110 31.29 56.61 -41.41
N ARG A 111 32.14 57.48 -42.00
CA ARG A 111 33.46 57.79 -41.47
C ARG A 111 33.35 58.60 -40.21
N THR A 112 33.94 58.08 -39.10
CA THR A 112 33.90 58.70 -37.78
C THR A 112 35.24 58.42 -37.04
N LEU A 113 35.48 59.09 -35.95
CA LEU A 113 36.53 58.75 -34.99
C LEU A 113 35.96 58.97 -33.59
N THR A 114 35.16 58.01 -33.18
CA THR A 114 34.41 58.10 -31.92
C THR A 114 34.80 56.96 -30.98
N PRO A 115 35.21 57.24 -29.72
CA PRO A 115 35.47 56.19 -28.76
C PRO A 115 34.27 55.21 -28.61
N LEU A 116 34.53 53.91 -28.60
CA LEU A 116 33.48 52.88 -28.45
C LEU A 116 32.69 53.08 -27.14
N SER A 117 33.35 53.53 -26.06
CA SER A 117 32.70 53.88 -24.81
C SER A 117 31.65 54.98 -24.93
N ARG A 118 31.84 55.92 -25.85
CA ARG A 118 30.83 56.94 -26.15
C ARG A 118 29.68 56.38 -27.00
N VAL A 119 29.97 55.49 -27.94
CA VAL A 119 28.93 54.82 -28.77
C VAL A 119 27.98 53.99 -27.88
N ILE A 120 28.52 53.33 -26.88
CA ILE A 120 27.73 52.49 -25.95
C ILE A 120 27.25 53.24 -24.70
N GLN A 121 27.62 54.51 -24.52
CA GLN A 121 27.28 55.37 -23.39
C GLN A 121 27.66 54.81 -22.01
N GLN A 122 28.71 54.01 -21.95
CA GLN A 122 29.24 53.46 -20.68
C GLN A 122 30.74 53.14 -20.84
N PRO A 123 31.50 53.05 -19.74
CA PRO A 123 32.90 52.66 -19.76
C PRO A 123 33.03 51.24 -20.37
N LEU A 124 34.15 51.00 -21.05
CA LEU A 124 34.51 49.65 -21.49
C LEU A 124 34.76 48.75 -20.28
N PRO A 125 34.53 47.45 -20.36
CA PRO A 125 34.89 46.52 -19.27
C PRO A 125 36.38 46.65 -18.90
N GLU A 126 36.70 46.63 -17.62
CA GLU A 126 38.11 46.77 -17.16
C GLU A 126 38.98 45.60 -17.62
N THR A 127 38.40 44.42 -17.70
CA THR A 127 39.03 43.20 -18.25
C THR A 127 38.12 42.59 -19.26
N TYR A 128 38.52 42.53 -20.51
CA TYR A 128 37.77 41.86 -21.57
C TYR A 128 38.67 40.90 -22.36
N SER A 129 38.08 39.80 -22.78
CA SER A 129 38.68 38.88 -23.70
C SER A 129 38.67 39.48 -25.10
N GLU A 130 39.38 38.86 -26.04
CA GLU A 130 39.31 39.26 -27.47
C GLU A 130 37.89 39.40 -27.99
N ARG A 131 36.98 38.60 -27.45
CA ARG A 131 35.51 38.60 -27.75
C ARG A 131 34.74 38.89 -26.45
N TRP A 132 33.88 39.89 -26.49
CA TRP A 132 32.98 40.20 -25.39
C TRP A 132 31.65 40.73 -25.87
N SER A 133 30.63 40.64 -25.03
CA SER A 133 29.29 41.11 -25.31
C SER A 133 28.65 41.66 -24.06
N LEU A 134 27.79 42.68 -24.19
CA LEU A 134 27.23 43.39 -23.05
C LEU A 134 25.83 43.91 -23.40
N SER A 135 24.93 43.93 -22.42
CA SER A 135 23.65 44.65 -22.53
C SER A 135 23.84 46.12 -22.09
N ILE A 136 23.32 47.05 -22.86
CA ILE A 136 23.47 48.49 -22.62
C ILE A 136 22.11 49.18 -22.52
N ALA A 137 22.01 50.28 -21.76
CA ALA A 137 20.76 51.03 -21.58
C ALA A 137 20.36 51.82 -22.83
N GLY A 138 21.32 52.23 -23.62
CA GLY A 138 21.12 52.98 -24.85
C GLY A 138 22.40 53.16 -25.64
N SER A 139 22.34 53.82 -26.77
CA SER A 139 23.47 54.18 -27.63
C SER A 139 23.47 55.67 -27.97
N ASP A 140 24.57 56.17 -28.47
CA ASP A 140 24.72 57.61 -28.80
C ASP A 140 23.60 58.07 -29.78
N ASN A 141 23.15 57.18 -30.68
CA ASN A 141 22.06 57.47 -31.62
C ASN A 141 20.67 57.38 -31.02
N VAL A 142 20.46 56.48 -30.03
CA VAL A 142 19.16 56.20 -29.42
C VAL A 142 19.35 56.07 -27.92
N LYS A 143 19.22 57.19 -27.23
CA LYS A 143 19.23 57.26 -25.76
C LYS A 143 18.00 56.55 -25.23
N GLU A 144 18.10 55.89 -24.09
CA GLU A 144 16.98 55.25 -23.40
C GLU A 144 16.34 54.02 -24.11
N ARG A 145 16.98 53.52 -25.18
CA ARG A 145 16.50 52.28 -25.82
C ARG A 145 17.59 51.20 -25.69
N PRO A 146 17.34 50.15 -24.93
CA PRO A 146 18.33 49.11 -24.66
C PRO A 146 18.84 48.44 -25.96
N ALA A 147 20.10 48.00 -25.91
CA ALA A 147 20.71 47.26 -27.01
C ALA A 147 21.68 46.19 -26.43
N LEU A 148 22.03 45.23 -27.29
CA LEU A 148 23.08 44.26 -27.00
C LEU A 148 24.25 44.56 -27.93
N ILE A 149 25.46 44.73 -27.38
CA ILE A 149 26.66 44.92 -28.14
C ILE A 149 27.54 43.68 -28.13
N PHE A 150 28.11 43.37 -29.27
CA PHE A 150 29.05 42.28 -29.50
C PHE A 150 30.29 42.85 -30.13
N VAL A 151 31.46 42.63 -29.52
CA VAL A 151 32.72 43.21 -29.92
C VAL A 151 33.78 42.14 -30.04
N GLN A 152 34.52 42.15 -31.15
CA GLN A 152 35.74 41.39 -31.31
C GLN A 152 36.90 42.32 -31.60
N MET A 153 37.92 42.26 -30.76
CA MET A 153 39.11 43.14 -30.84
C MET A 153 40.38 42.31 -30.69
N PRO A 154 40.94 41.83 -31.81
CA PRO A 154 42.14 41.01 -31.75
C PRO A 154 43.37 41.89 -31.41
N PRO A 155 44.52 41.30 -31.02
CA PRO A 155 45.71 42.00 -30.58
C PRO A 155 46.30 42.94 -31.67
N THR A 156 45.88 42.80 -32.89
CA THR A 156 46.32 43.70 -34.03
C THR A 156 45.80 45.11 -33.87
N GLY A 157 44.96 45.41 -32.93
CA GLY A 157 44.33 46.69 -32.69
C GLY A 157 43.13 46.98 -33.61
N TYR A 158 42.88 46.18 -34.63
CA TYR A 158 41.71 46.31 -35.50
C TYR A 158 40.63 45.31 -35.10
N GLY A 159 39.43 45.78 -34.96
CA GLY A 159 38.30 44.97 -34.54
C GLY A 159 36.99 45.35 -35.20
N ALA A 160 35.94 44.68 -34.87
CA ALA A 160 34.58 44.91 -35.36
C ALA A 160 33.58 44.84 -34.23
N TYR A 161 32.47 45.56 -34.39
CA TYR A 161 31.34 45.46 -33.47
C TYR A 161 29.99 45.30 -34.22
N ALA A 162 29.05 44.68 -33.58
CA ALA A 162 27.66 44.65 -33.98
C ALA A 162 26.79 45.02 -32.76
N MET A 163 25.90 45.97 -32.95
CA MET A 163 24.94 46.42 -31.97
C MET A 163 23.53 45.97 -32.39
N VAL A 164 22.92 45.12 -31.61
CA VAL A 164 21.58 44.61 -31.84
C VAL A 164 20.56 45.42 -31.07
N ASP A 165 19.46 45.80 -31.74
CA ASP A 165 18.35 46.46 -31.04
C ASP A 165 17.62 45.48 -30.12
N ALA A 166 17.61 45.77 -28.85
CA ALA A 166 16.97 44.90 -27.85
C ALA A 166 15.43 44.90 -27.97
N GLN A 167 14.84 45.79 -28.83
CA GLN A 167 13.39 45.88 -28.98
C GLN A 167 12.75 44.54 -29.36
N TYR A 168 13.37 43.78 -30.25
CA TYR A 168 12.88 42.44 -30.62
C TYR A 168 12.79 41.47 -29.45
N LEU A 169 13.75 41.56 -28.52
CA LEU A 169 13.76 40.76 -27.32
C LEU A 169 12.73 41.28 -26.31
N ILE A 170 12.65 42.61 -26.17
CA ILE A 170 11.66 43.28 -25.30
C ILE A 170 10.24 42.97 -25.75
N ASP A 171 9.96 42.97 -27.03
CA ASP A 171 8.63 42.69 -27.59
C ASP A 171 8.18 41.26 -27.24
N LEU A 172 9.06 40.26 -27.42
CA LEU A 172 8.80 38.87 -27.02
C LEU A 172 8.59 38.75 -25.51
N MET A 173 9.51 39.30 -24.71
CA MET A 173 9.43 39.24 -23.26
C MET A 173 8.18 39.97 -22.75
N THR A 174 7.78 41.09 -23.37
CA THR A 174 6.56 41.83 -23.06
C THR A 174 5.31 41.03 -23.41
N ALA A 175 5.29 40.36 -24.55
CA ALA A 175 4.18 39.49 -24.95
C ALA A 175 3.99 38.35 -23.92
N ILE A 176 5.06 37.69 -23.52
CA ILE A 176 5.05 36.64 -22.49
C ILE A 176 4.55 37.21 -21.16
N SER A 177 5.11 38.35 -20.74
CA SER A 177 4.72 39.02 -19.51
C SER A 177 3.23 39.40 -19.45
N LYS A 178 2.70 39.96 -20.53
CA LYS A 178 1.26 40.33 -20.62
C LYS A 178 0.34 39.13 -20.50
N ILE A 179 0.70 37.99 -21.08
CA ILE A 179 -0.12 36.77 -21.07
C ILE A 179 -0.08 36.10 -19.69
N ARG A 180 1.10 36.03 -19.07
CA ARG A 180 1.33 35.22 -17.85
C ARG A 180 1.48 36.05 -16.57
N GLY A 181 1.61 37.37 -16.66
CA GLY A 181 1.86 38.26 -15.53
C GLY A 181 3.24 38.12 -14.93
N TYR A 182 4.22 37.56 -15.66
CA TYR A 182 5.56 37.31 -15.16
C TYR A 182 6.46 38.53 -15.32
N GLN A 183 7.40 38.69 -14.40
CA GLN A 183 8.52 39.60 -14.57
C GLN A 183 9.69 38.83 -15.20
N LEU A 184 10.25 39.38 -16.28
CA LEU A 184 11.42 38.83 -16.93
C LEU A 184 12.54 39.87 -16.90
N ILE A 185 13.72 39.46 -16.50
CA ILE A 185 14.94 40.30 -16.43
C ILE A 185 16.02 39.54 -17.15
N LEU A 186 16.48 40.09 -18.29
CA LEU A 186 17.59 39.55 -19.05
C LEU A 186 18.79 40.46 -18.88
N GLN A 187 19.94 39.87 -18.61
CA GLN A 187 21.21 40.59 -18.49
C GLN A 187 22.30 39.84 -19.25
N MET A 188 23.09 40.56 -20.02
CA MET A 188 24.26 40.03 -20.70
C MET A 188 25.51 40.52 -20.00
N ASP A 189 26.29 39.57 -19.45
CA ASP A 189 27.45 39.84 -18.58
C ASP A 189 27.08 40.78 -17.43
N ASN A 190 27.91 41.76 -17.12
CA ASN A 190 27.66 42.80 -16.10
C ASN A 190 26.96 44.05 -16.68
N GLY A 191 26.26 43.89 -17.81
CA GLY A 191 25.59 45.00 -18.49
C GLY A 191 24.28 45.42 -17.85
N HIS A 192 23.63 46.41 -18.50
CA HIS A 192 22.33 46.92 -18.04
C HIS A 192 21.23 45.87 -18.15
N PRO A 193 20.45 45.60 -17.08
CA PRO A 193 19.39 44.64 -17.13
C PRO A 193 18.23 45.12 -18.00
N ILE A 194 17.77 44.27 -18.93
CA ILE A 194 16.59 44.49 -19.75
C ILE A 194 15.39 43.83 -19.04
N GLN A 195 14.55 44.68 -18.49
CA GLN A 195 13.41 44.22 -17.69
C GLN A 195 12.09 44.44 -18.41
N THR A 196 11.17 43.45 -18.29
CA THR A 196 9.79 43.56 -18.77
C THR A 196 8.83 42.96 -17.73
N GLY A 197 7.59 43.47 -17.77
CA GLY A 197 6.55 43.03 -16.85
C GLY A 197 6.48 43.84 -15.54
N PRO A 198 5.53 43.49 -14.67
CA PRO A 198 5.34 44.19 -13.40
C PRO A 198 6.51 43.89 -12.47
N THR A 199 6.89 44.87 -11.63
CA THR A 199 7.84 44.63 -10.55
C THR A 199 7.19 43.73 -9.50
N ILE A 200 7.72 42.54 -9.30
CA ILE A 200 7.21 41.55 -8.35
C ILE A 200 8.06 41.58 -7.08
N THR A 201 7.46 41.95 -5.95
CA THR A 201 8.13 41.88 -4.65
C THR A 201 8.07 40.46 -4.09
N PRO A 202 9.15 39.92 -3.52
CA PRO A 202 9.13 38.61 -2.89
C PRO A 202 8.07 38.55 -1.79
N HIS A 203 7.17 37.58 -1.88
CA HIS A 203 6.14 37.35 -0.87
C HIS A 203 6.29 35.93 -0.32
N ARG A 204 6.46 35.80 1.01
CA ARG A 204 6.55 34.52 1.71
C ARG A 204 5.27 34.26 2.47
N SER A 205 4.42 33.41 1.92
CA SER A 205 3.20 32.90 2.55
C SER A 205 2.98 31.45 2.10
N LEU A 206 1.81 30.91 2.39
CA LEU A 206 1.40 29.58 1.87
C LEU A 206 1.51 29.53 0.33
N PHE A 207 1.11 30.63 -0.35
CA PHE A 207 1.32 30.87 -1.78
C PHE A 207 2.42 31.92 -1.92
N SER A 208 3.53 31.56 -2.49
CA SER A 208 4.73 32.40 -2.59
C SER A 208 5.02 32.82 -4.02
N THR A 209 5.80 33.91 -4.16
CA THR A 209 6.41 34.20 -5.46
C THR A 209 7.41 33.11 -5.82
N SER A 210 7.39 32.66 -7.06
CA SER A 210 8.34 31.68 -7.59
C SER A 210 9.26 32.36 -8.58
N ALA A 211 10.57 32.18 -8.43
CA ALA A 211 11.58 32.72 -9.31
C ALA A 211 12.49 31.61 -9.84
N LEU A 212 12.89 31.74 -11.09
CA LEU A 212 13.82 30.86 -11.78
C LEU A 212 14.90 31.68 -12.45
N GLU A 213 16.16 31.39 -12.14
CA GLU A 213 17.33 31.93 -12.85
C GLU A 213 17.90 30.85 -13.75
N ILE A 214 18.07 31.17 -15.03
CA ILE A 214 18.76 30.31 -15.99
C ILE A 214 19.93 31.09 -16.63
N LYS A 215 21.01 30.37 -16.90
CA LYS A 215 22.21 30.89 -17.57
C LYS A 215 22.44 30.15 -18.86
N SER A 216 22.78 30.89 -19.91
CA SER A 216 23.16 30.27 -21.17
C SER A 216 24.50 29.54 -21.01
N SER A 217 24.60 28.35 -21.61
CA SER A 217 25.88 27.63 -21.72
C SER A 217 26.78 28.13 -22.85
N ARG A 218 26.26 28.98 -23.76
CA ARG A 218 26.93 29.42 -24.98
C ARG A 218 27.36 30.89 -24.91
N PHE A 219 26.62 31.71 -24.18
CA PHE A 219 26.78 33.14 -24.13
C PHE A 219 26.70 33.64 -22.69
N PRO A 220 27.29 34.81 -22.35
CA PRO A 220 27.21 35.36 -20.98
C PRO A 220 25.82 35.99 -20.73
N ILE A 221 24.75 35.21 -20.89
CA ILE A 221 23.39 35.66 -20.71
C ILE A 221 22.80 35.02 -19.46
N THR A 222 22.25 35.83 -18.59
CA THR A 222 21.44 35.41 -17.44
C THR A 222 20.03 35.92 -17.60
N LEU A 223 19.06 35.01 -17.42
CA LEU A 223 17.63 35.33 -17.49
C LEU A 223 16.97 34.94 -16.16
N ASN A 224 16.37 35.94 -15.51
CA ASN A 224 15.55 35.75 -14.33
C ASN A 224 14.06 35.87 -14.70
N VAL A 225 13.27 34.85 -14.37
CA VAL A 225 11.81 34.85 -14.58
C VAL A 225 11.15 34.70 -13.21
N THR A 226 10.26 35.62 -12.87
CA THR A 226 9.54 35.62 -11.58
C THR A 226 8.05 35.60 -11.84
N ALA A 227 7.36 34.64 -11.21
CA ALA A 227 5.91 34.53 -11.19
C ALA A 227 5.30 35.13 -9.93
N PRO A 228 4.20 35.90 -10.02
CA PRO A 228 3.52 36.43 -8.83
C PRO A 228 2.80 35.33 -8.06
N ALA A 229 2.61 35.51 -6.77
CA ALA A 229 1.87 34.58 -5.91
C ALA A 229 0.41 34.41 -6.37
N SER A 230 -0.18 35.39 -7.02
CA SER A 230 -1.52 35.32 -7.61
C SER A 230 -1.65 34.20 -8.66
N GLN A 231 -0.58 33.89 -9.38
CA GLN A 231 -0.59 32.82 -10.38
C GLN A 231 -0.68 31.45 -9.69
N GLU A 232 0.06 31.26 -8.60
CA GLU A 232 -0.01 30.01 -7.81
C GLU A 232 -1.43 29.82 -7.24
N ILE A 233 -2.05 30.89 -6.75
CA ILE A 233 -3.46 30.87 -6.26
C ILE A 233 -4.43 30.51 -7.38
N THR A 234 -4.25 31.09 -8.59
CA THR A 234 -5.14 30.82 -9.72
C THR A 234 -5.03 29.37 -10.17
N ASN A 235 -3.80 28.86 -10.30
CA ASN A 235 -3.55 27.45 -10.66
C ASN A 235 -4.10 26.51 -9.61
N TRP A 236 -3.91 26.84 -8.31
CA TRP A 236 -4.49 26.06 -7.23
C TRP A 236 -6.01 26.02 -7.26
N LYS A 237 -6.68 27.16 -7.46
CA LYS A 237 -8.15 27.21 -7.59
C LYS A 237 -8.61 26.34 -8.75
N GLN A 238 -7.97 26.42 -9.90
CA GLN A 238 -8.31 25.61 -11.07
C GLN A 238 -8.13 24.12 -10.78
N ALA A 239 -7.00 23.70 -10.23
CA ALA A 239 -6.75 22.32 -9.83
C ALA A 239 -7.79 21.85 -8.79
N PHE A 240 -8.06 22.68 -7.76
CA PHE A 240 -9.02 22.37 -6.73
C PHE A 240 -10.41 22.08 -7.30
N PHE A 241 -10.97 22.97 -8.12
CA PHE A 241 -12.31 22.77 -8.71
C PHE A 241 -12.35 21.60 -9.70
N THR A 242 -11.23 21.28 -10.35
CA THR A 242 -11.14 20.12 -11.25
C THR A 242 -11.17 18.81 -10.48
N PHE A 243 -10.44 18.71 -9.36
CA PHE A 243 -10.32 17.46 -8.59
C PHE A 243 -11.37 17.33 -7.47
N LEU A 244 -12.04 18.42 -7.06
CA LEU A 244 -13.04 18.40 -5.99
C LEU A 244 -14.17 17.38 -6.20
N PRO A 245 -14.78 17.25 -7.40
CA PRO A 245 -15.83 16.25 -7.64
C PRO A 245 -15.33 14.82 -7.40
N LEU A 246 -14.11 14.51 -7.86
CA LEU A 246 -13.50 13.19 -7.64
C LEU A 246 -13.25 12.93 -6.15
N ALA A 247 -12.73 13.90 -5.42
CA ALA A 247 -12.50 13.77 -3.99
C ALA A 247 -13.80 13.54 -3.20
N ILE A 248 -14.90 14.21 -3.59
CA ILE A 248 -16.22 14.00 -3.00
C ILE A 248 -16.74 12.59 -3.29
N ILE A 249 -16.63 12.10 -4.52
CA ILE A 249 -17.06 10.75 -4.90
C ILE A 249 -16.29 9.71 -4.08
N LEU A 250 -14.97 9.84 -3.99
CA LEU A 250 -14.14 8.95 -3.19
C LEU A 250 -14.51 9.00 -1.71
N SER A 251 -14.73 10.20 -1.15
CA SER A 251 -15.16 10.38 0.23
C SER A 251 -16.48 9.64 0.50
N LEU A 252 -17.47 9.78 -0.38
CA LEU A 252 -18.75 9.07 -0.27
C LEU A 252 -18.59 7.56 -0.38
N LEU A 253 -17.77 7.08 -1.32
CA LEU A 253 -17.50 5.65 -1.48
C LEU A 253 -16.83 5.06 -0.22
N PHE A 254 -15.80 5.71 0.32
CA PHE A 254 -15.14 5.24 1.53
C PHE A 254 -16.07 5.27 2.75
N THR A 255 -16.86 6.33 2.90
CA THR A 255 -17.80 6.46 4.01
C THR A 255 -18.90 5.40 3.93
N THR A 256 -19.49 5.17 2.75
CA THR A 256 -20.53 4.15 2.55
C THR A 256 -19.98 2.73 2.71
N ALA A 257 -18.77 2.45 2.20
CA ALA A 257 -18.10 1.16 2.40
C ALA A 257 -17.83 0.88 3.88
N MET A 258 -17.30 1.87 4.60
CA MET A 258 -17.04 1.76 6.04
C MET A 258 -18.33 1.57 6.84
N TRP A 259 -19.38 2.33 6.52
CA TRP A 259 -20.69 2.19 7.15
C TRP A 259 -21.29 0.80 6.91
N TYR A 260 -21.22 0.29 5.67
CA TYR A 260 -21.69 -1.04 5.32
C TYR A 260 -20.92 -2.14 6.05
N TRP A 261 -19.59 -2.00 6.13
CA TRP A 261 -18.71 -2.93 6.85
C TRP A 261 -19.02 -2.97 8.36
N GLN A 262 -19.17 -1.81 9.01
CA GLN A 262 -19.56 -1.71 10.42
C GLN A 262 -20.95 -2.32 10.67
N LYS A 263 -21.92 -2.01 9.78
CA LYS A 263 -23.27 -2.57 9.88
C LYS A 263 -23.27 -4.09 9.75
N ARG A 264 -22.44 -4.66 8.88
CA ARG A 264 -22.30 -6.10 8.70
C ARG A 264 -21.74 -6.79 9.93
N LYS A 265 -20.75 -6.21 10.60
CA LYS A 265 -20.18 -6.71 11.85
C LYS A 265 -21.22 -6.76 12.98
N LEU A 266 -21.88 -5.65 13.24
CA LEU A 266 -22.93 -5.55 14.27
C LEU A 266 -24.07 -6.55 14.02
N PHE A 267 -24.41 -6.80 12.76
CA PHE A 267 -25.46 -7.74 12.37
C PHE A 267 -25.08 -9.18 12.74
N PHE A 268 -23.85 -9.63 12.50
CA PHE A 268 -23.44 -11.02 12.76
C PHE A 268 -23.36 -11.33 14.27
N ARG A 269 -22.84 -10.40 15.06
CA ARG A 269 -22.84 -10.51 16.53
C ARG A 269 -24.24 -10.65 17.12
N GLU A 270 -25.18 -9.84 16.65
CA GLU A 270 -26.57 -9.89 17.10
C GLU A 270 -27.28 -11.16 16.58
N GLU A 271 -26.95 -11.65 15.38
CA GLU A 271 -27.45 -12.93 14.88
C GLU A 271 -27.01 -14.11 15.74
N ILE A 272 -25.74 -14.22 16.09
CA ILE A 272 -25.22 -15.27 16.97
C ILE A 272 -25.94 -15.23 18.32
N ARG A 273 -26.07 -14.02 18.90
CA ARG A 273 -26.74 -13.83 20.17
C ARG A 273 -28.23 -14.26 20.12
N LYS A 274 -28.92 -13.94 19.04
CA LYS A 274 -30.30 -14.40 18.80
C LYS A 274 -30.36 -15.90 18.57
N GLY A 275 -29.42 -16.45 17.81
CA GLY A 275 -29.30 -17.88 17.58
C GLY A 275 -29.16 -18.69 18.87
N ILE A 276 -28.32 -18.22 19.81
CA ILE A 276 -28.19 -18.80 21.14
C ILE A 276 -29.55 -18.71 21.91
N ALA A 277 -30.16 -17.54 21.93
CA ALA A 277 -31.42 -17.31 22.64
C ALA A 277 -32.60 -18.09 22.07
N ASN A 278 -32.62 -18.33 20.77
CA ASN A 278 -33.69 -19.04 20.05
C ASN A 278 -33.48 -20.56 19.96
N GLY A 279 -32.35 -21.09 20.50
CA GLY A 279 -32.05 -22.53 20.40
C GLY A 279 -31.73 -22.99 18.96
N GLU A 280 -31.13 -22.15 18.15
CA GLU A 280 -30.75 -22.45 16.76
C GLU A 280 -29.45 -23.26 16.64
N PHE A 281 -28.72 -23.41 17.74
CA PHE A 281 -27.52 -24.23 17.82
C PHE A 281 -27.85 -25.63 18.31
N SER A 282 -27.20 -26.63 17.73
CA SER A 282 -27.27 -28.03 18.13
C SER A 282 -25.87 -28.65 18.11
N VAL A 283 -25.71 -29.78 18.79
CA VAL A 283 -24.46 -30.54 18.79
C VAL A 283 -24.63 -31.80 17.96
N TYR A 284 -23.65 -32.03 17.09
CA TYR A 284 -23.50 -33.31 16.41
C TYR A 284 -22.30 -34.03 17.00
N TYR A 285 -22.36 -35.31 17.03
CA TYR A 285 -21.35 -36.19 17.63
C TYR A 285 -20.80 -37.11 16.58
N GLN A 286 -19.49 -37.19 16.44
CA GLN A 286 -18.84 -38.13 15.54
C GLN A 286 -18.08 -39.18 16.34
N PRO A 287 -18.44 -40.48 16.18
CA PRO A 287 -17.80 -41.57 16.91
C PRO A 287 -16.32 -41.72 16.61
N ILE A 288 -15.53 -41.97 17.70
CA ILE A 288 -14.11 -42.29 17.67
C ILE A 288 -13.93 -43.76 18.06
N TYR A 289 -13.13 -44.46 17.31
CA TYR A 289 -12.91 -45.90 17.48
C TYR A 289 -11.49 -46.22 17.90
N ASP A 290 -11.30 -47.20 18.73
CA ASP A 290 -10.03 -47.86 18.92
C ASP A 290 -9.70 -48.67 17.67
N ALA A 291 -8.53 -48.41 17.08
CA ALA A 291 -8.14 -48.98 15.80
C ALA A 291 -7.98 -50.51 15.85
N GLU A 292 -7.53 -51.08 16.97
CA GLU A 292 -7.25 -52.49 17.14
C GLU A 292 -8.54 -53.28 17.44
N SER A 293 -9.27 -52.85 18.47
CA SER A 293 -10.52 -53.54 18.87
C SER A 293 -11.71 -53.17 18.04
N GLN A 294 -11.60 -52.10 17.25
CA GLN A 294 -12.68 -51.54 16.44
C GLN A 294 -13.95 -51.21 17.24
N ALA A 295 -13.81 -51.00 18.53
CA ALA A 295 -14.89 -50.59 19.42
C ALA A 295 -14.96 -49.04 19.47
N CYS A 296 -16.19 -48.53 19.55
CA CYS A 296 -16.38 -47.11 19.79
C CYS A 296 -15.94 -46.75 21.24
N THR A 297 -14.99 -45.88 21.35
CA THR A 297 -14.38 -45.46 22.65
C THR A 297 -14.74 -44.05 23.04
N GLY A 298 -15.33 -43.27 22.12
CA GLY A 298 -15.64 -41.87 22.39
C GLY A 298 -16.36 -41.20 21.22
N VAL A 299 -16.59 -39.91 21.38
CA VAL A 299 -17.15 -39.03 20.36
C VAL A 299 -16.46 -37.67 20.39
N GLU A 300 -16.35 -37.03 19.22
CA GLU A 300 -16.04 -35.62 19.10
C GLU A 300 -17.32 -34.80 19.00
N THR A 301 -17.36 -33.64 19.66
CA THR A 301 -18.51 -32.71 19.64
C THR A 301 -18.34 -31.67 18.54
N LEU A 302 -19.31 -31.57 17.68
CA LEU A 302 -19.28 -30.71 16.51
C LEU A 302 -20.49 -29.77 16.52
N LEU A 303 -20.26 -28.48 16.81
CA LEU A 303 -21.34 -27.49 16.85
C LEU A 303 -21.95 -27.29 15.45
N ARG A 304 -23.27 -27.18 15.39
CA ARG A 304 -24.04 -26.91 14.17
C ARG A 304 -24.97 -25.73 14.43
N TRP A 305 -25.18 -24.90 13.39
CA TRP A 305 -26.10 -23.79 13.45
C TRP A 305 -27.15 -23.89 12.34
N ARG A 306 -28.41 -24.10 12.73
CA ARG A 306 -29.55 -24.09 11.84
C ARG A 306 -30.45 -22.94 12.21
N ARG A 307 -30.55 -21.94 11.33
CA ARG A 307 -31.42 -20.77 11.54
C ARG A 307 -32.91 -21.19 11.58
N SER A 308 -33.73 -20.35 12.23
CA SER A 308 -35.19 -20.57 12.32
C SER A 308 -35.89 -20.68 10.95
N ASN A 309 -35.29 -20.13 9.89
CA ASN A 309 -35.76 -20.29 8.50
C ASN A 309 -35.32 -21.60 7.83
N GLY A 310 -34.68 -22.51 8.56
CA GLY A 310 -34.20 -23.79 8.07
C GLY A 310 -32.82 -23.79 7.40
N LEU A 311 -32.19 -22.64 7.21
CA LEU A 311 -30.88 -22.53 6.56
C LEU A 311 -29.76 -22.99 7.52
N TRP A 312 -28.90 -23.89 7.04
CA TRP A 312 -27.69 -24.31 7.73
C TRP A 312 -26.56 -23.32 7.48
N ILE A 313 -25.89 -22.89 8.56
CA ILE A 313 -24.67 -22.10 8.47
C ILE A 313 -23.48 -23.03 8.75
N ARG A 314 -22.51 -23.04 7.85
CA ARG A 314 -21.32 -23.88 7.98
C ARG A 314 -20.47 -23.45 9.17
N PRO A 315 -19.84 -24.42 9.91
CA PRO A 315 -18.98 -24.13 11.07
C PRO A 315 -17.85 -23.15 10.76
N ASP A 316 -17.13 -23.34 9.63
CA ASP A 316 -16.04 -22.46 9.21
C ASP A 316 -16.46 -20.98 9.06
N ILE A 317 -17.70 -20.73 8.67
CA ILE A 317 -18.26 -19.38 8.50
C ILE A 317 -18.61 -18.76 9.87
N PHE A 318 -19.41 -19.48 10.70
CA PHE A 318 -19.88 -18.85 11.93
C PHE A 318 -18.84 -18.88 13.07
N ILE A 319 -17.94 -19.86 13.10
CA ILE A 319 -16.82 -19.89 14.09
C ILE A 319 -15.88 -18.71 13.80
N SER A 320 -15.41 -18.55 12.56
CA SER A 320 -14.55 -17.42 12.19
C SER A 320 -15.21 -16.06 12.47
N ALA A 321 -16.53 -15.94 12.22
CA ALA A 321 -17.27 -14.73 12.54
C ALA A 321 -17.42 -14.52 14.06
N ALA A 322 -17.60 -15.59 14.84
CA ALA A 322 -17.69 -15.54 16.29
C ALA A 322 -16.36 -15.09 16.93
N GLU A 323 -15.23 -15.57 16.41
CA GLU A 323 -13.89 -15.11 16.80
C GLU A 323 -13.72 -13.62 16.48
N ALA A 324 -13.99 -13.20 15.24
CA ALA A 324 -13.87 -11.80 14.82
C ALA A 324 -14.73 -10.81 15.63
N GLU A 325 -15.86 -11.29 16.19
CA GLU A 325 -16.84 -10.47 16.91
C GLU A 325 -16.83 -10.72 18.44
N SER A 326 -15.82 -11.43 18.95
CA SER A 326 -15.68 -11.80 20.37
C SER A 326 -16.93 -12.53 20.94
N MET A 327 -17.56 -13.33 20.09
CA MET A 327 -18.70 -14.16 20.44
C MET A 327 -18.34 -15.63 20.64
N ILE A 328 -17.08 -16.01 20.41
CA ILE A 328 -16.62 -17.40 20.52
C ILE A 328 -16.75 -17.96 21.93
N ILE A 329 -16.44 -17.15 22.96
CA ILE A 329 -16.59 -17.58 24.37
C ILE A 329 -18.06 -17.82 24.74
N PRO A 330 -19.03 -16.90 24.46
CA PRO A 330 -20.45 -17.20 24.62
C PRO A 330 -20.93 -18.45 23.90
N ILE A 331 -20.46 -18.70 22.67
CA ILE A 331 -20.80 -19.91 21.90
C ILE A 331 -20.23 -21.16 22.56
N THR A 332 -18.96 -21.15 22.99
CA THR A 332 -18.32 -22.30 23.66
C THR A 332 -19.04 -22.64 24.97
N ARG A 333 -19.41 -21.63 25.75
CA ARG A 333 -20.21 -21.87 26.98
C ARG A 333 -21.58 -22.47 26.64
N HIS A 334 -22.22 -21.99 25.58
CA HIS A 334 -23.49 -22.56 25.12
C HIS A 334 -23.33 -23.99 24.61
N LEU A 335 -22.23 -24.30 23.89
CA LEU A 335 -21.86 -25.68 23.52
C LEU A 335 -21.76 -26.56 24.77
N PHE A 336 -21.04 -26.13 25.82
CA PHE A 336 -20.92 -26.88 27.08
C PHE A 336 -22.29 -27.15 27.71
N ASP A 337 -23.19 -26.18 27.69
CA ASP A 337 -24.54 -26.35 28.23
C ASP A 337 -25.37 -27.36 27.43
N LEU A 338 -25.30 -27.29 26.09
CA LEU A 338 -25.97 -28.24 25.19
C LEU A 338 -25.43 -29.66 25.39
N VAL A 339 -24.10 -29.83 25.36
CA VAL A 339 -23.45 -31.14 25.56
C VAL A 339 -23.81 -31.73 26.94
N ALA A 340 -23.79 -30.94 28.01
CA ALA A 340 -24.16 -31.40 29.32
C ALA A 340 -25.64 -31.86 29.38
N SER A 341 -26.55 -31.18 28.64
CA SER A 341 -27.95 -31.59 28.53
C SER A 341 -28.09 -32.90 27.81
N ASP A 342 -27.37 -33.11 26.71
CA ASP A 342 -27.42 -34.32 25.88
C ASP A 342 -26.89 -35.55 26.65
N ILE A 343 -25.73 -35.37 27.34
CA ILE A 343 -25.05 -36.42 28.12
C ILE A 343 -25.94 -36.97 29.24
N ALA A 344 -26.86 -36.19 29.79
CA ALA A 344 -27.79 -36.66 30.80
C ALA A 344 -28.60 -37.91 30.40
N SER A 345 -28.76 -38.15 29.09
CA SER A 345 -29.46 -39.32 28.52
C SER A 345 -28.54 -40.47 28.11
N TRP A 346 -27.19 -40.29 28.22
CA TRP A 346 -26.25 -41.30 27.72
C TRP A 346 -26.06 -42.47 28.71
N GLN A 347 -25.94 -43.66 28.13
CA GLN A 347 -25.54 -44.87 28.82
C GLN A 347 -24.23 -45.39 28.21
N VAL A 348 -23.10 -44.86 28.69
CA VAL A 348 -21.75 -45.18 28.19
C VAL A 348 -20.90 -45.78 29.31
N LYS A 349 -19.84 -46.49 28.92
CA LYS A 349 -18.89 -47.07 29.88
C LYS A 349 -18.07 -45.97 30.54
N PRO A 350 -17.65 -46.13 31.83
CA PRO A 350 -16.69 -45.24 32.44
C PRO A 350 -15.42 -45.09 31.60
N GLY A 351 -14.91 -43.85 31.46
CA GLY A 351 -13.76 -43.55 30.64
C GLY A 351 -14.10 -43.35 29.14
N PHE A 352 -15.38 -43.28 28.77
CA PHE A 352 -15.76 -42.92 27.37
C PHE A 352 -15.28 -41.51 27.05
N HIS A 353 -14.54 -41.36 25.91
CA HIS A 353 -13.92 -40.11 25.51
C HIS A 353 -14.94 -39.11 24.97
N LEU A 354 -14.79 -37.86 25.38
CA LEU A 354 -15.56 -36.72 24.90
C LEU A 354 -14.62 -35.63 24.40
N GLY A 355 -14.49 -35.47 23.11
CA GLY A 355 -13.70 -34.39 22.49
C GLY A 355 -14.47 -33.07 22.44
N LEU A 356 -13.86 -31.99 22.92
CA LEU A 356 -14.39 -30.63 22.96
C LEU A 356 -13.44 -29.67 22.27
N ASN A 357 -13.87 -29.09 21.17
CA ASN A 357 -13.12 -28.07 20.45
C ASN A 357 -13.02 -26.76 21.25
N VAL A 358 -11.80 -26.24 21.44
CA VAL A 358 -11.50 -25.04 22.22
C VAL A 358 -10.86 -23.97 21.32
N ALA A 359 -11.48 -22.80 21.27
CA ALA A 359 -10.92 -21.66 20.56
C ALA A 359 -9.78 -20.97 21.33
N ALA A 360 -8.79 -20.41 20.60
CA ALA A 360 -7.66 -19.70 21.18
C ALA A 360 -8.08 -18.57 22.12
N GLU A 361 -9.06 -17.76 21.73
CA GLU A 361 -9.54 -16.66 22.57
C GLU A 361 -10.11 -17.13 23.91
N HIS A 362 -10.77 -18.30 23.94
CA HIS A 362 -11.29 -18.85 25.18
C HIS A 362 -10.16 -19.36 26.08
N LEU A 363 -9.16 -20.04 25.50
CA LEU A 363 -7.97 -20.51 26.21
C LEU A 363 -7.22 -19.36 26.91
N HIS A 364 -7.16 -18.18 26.26
CA HIS A 364 -6.57 -16.97 26.83
C HIS A 364 -7.46 -16.28 27.89
N HIS A 365 -8.74 -16.54 27.89
CA HIS A 365 -9.68 -15.86 28.78
C HIS A 365 -9.50 -16.31 30.24
N PRO A 366 -9.53 -15.39 31.23
CA PRO A 366 -9.36 -15.74 32.64
C PRO A 366 -10.36 -16.76 33.19
N SER A 367 -11.56 -16.83 32.59
CA SER A 367 -12.60 -17.79 33.02
C SER A 367 -12.47 -19.18 32.42
N PHE A 368 -11.51 -19.44 31.52
CA PHE A 368 -11.44 -20.70 30.79
C PHE A 368 -11.42 -21.93 31.71
N VAL A 369 -10.47 -21.97 32.65
CA VAL A 369 -10.35 -23.07 33.61
C VAL A 369 -11.63 -23.26 34.40
N SER A 370 -12.25 -22.18 34.89
CA SER A 370 -13.51 -22.27 35.64
C SER A 370 -14.72 -22.68 34.80
N ASP A 371 -14.74 -22.32 33.50
CA ASP A 371 -15.80 -22.74 32.57
C ASP A 371 -15.69 -24.24 32.27
N VAL A 372 -14.46 -24.77 32.10
CA VAL A 372 -14.19 -26.20 31.89
C VAL A 372 -14.59 -27.02 33.15
N HIS A 373 -14.19 -26.57 34.32
CA HIS A 373 -14.56 -27.25 35.57
C HIS A 373 -16.07 -27.27 35.81
N ARG A 374 -16.76 -26.15 35.56
CA ARG A 374 -18.22 -26.07 35.69
C ARG A 374 -18.91 -27.05 34.71
N PHE A 375 -18.38 -27.23 33.51
CA PHE A 375 -18.87 -28.24 32.58
C PHE A 375 -18.64 -29.66 33.14
N ALA A 376 -17.41 -29.96 33.58
CA ALA A 376 -17.06 -31.27 34.12
C ALA A 376 -17.92 -31.66 35.35
N GLU A 377 -18.20 -30.71 36.24
CA GLU A 377 -19.13 -30.90 37.38
C GLU A 377 -20.53 -31.34 36.91
N LYS A 378 -21.06 -30.73 35.82
CA LYS A 378 -22.39 -31.09 35.28
C LYS A 378 -22.45 -32.50 34.73
N VAL A 379 -21.35 -33.05 34.23
CA VAL A 379 -21.30 -34.39 33.61
C VAL A 379 -20.58 -35.44 34.47
N ALA A 380 -20.19 -35.12 35.67
CA ALA A 380 -19.38 -35.95 36.59
C ALA A 380 -19.99 -37.34 36.84
N SER A 381 -21.35 -37.47 36.84
CA SER A 381 -22.07 -38.73 37.05
C SER A 381 -21.79 -39.78 35.97
N HIS A 382 -21.31 -39.39 34.78
CA HIS A 382 -21.06 -40.29 33.66
C HIS A 382 -19.60 -40.77 33.56
N SER A 383 -18.71 -40.27 34.44
CA SER A 383 -17.28 -40.67 34.51
C SER A 383 -16.61 -40.64 33.11
N LEU A 384 -16.82 -39.57 32.36
CA LEU A 384 -16.27 -39.38 31.03
C LEU A 384 -14.79 -38.99 31.08
N SER A 385 -14.02 -39.36 30.04
CA SER A 385 -12.69 -38.84 29.78
C SER A 385 -12.81 -37.63 28.86
N ILE A 386 -12.72 -36.42 29.42
CA ILE A 386 -12.88 -35.16 28.66
C ILE A 386 -11.56 -34.76 28.02
N THR A 387 -11.56 -34.62 26.70
CA THR A 387 -10.42 -34.17 25.89
C THR A 387 -10.69 -32.77 25.39
N LEU A 388 -9.78 -31.83 25.66
CA LEU A 388 -9.80 -30.48 25.13
C LEU A 388 -8.96 -30.45 23.83
N GLU A 389 -9.58 -30.14 22.71
CA GLU A 389 -8.96 -30.14 21.38
C GLU A 389 -8.57 -28.73 20.99
N LEU A 390 -7.28 -28.53 20.71
CA LEU A 390 -6.66 -27.24 20.42
C LEU A 390 -6.05 -27.30 19.01
N THR A 391 -6.39 -26.39 18.14
CA THR A 391 -5.74 -26.33 16.83
C THR A 391 -4.28 -25.93 16.94
N GLU A 392 -3.46 -26.32 15.97
CA GLU A 392 -2.03 -25.98 15.89
C GLU A 392 -1.78 -24.46 16.03
N ARG A 393 -2.66 -23.62 15.45
CA ARG A 393 -2.59 -22.15 15.56
C ARG A 393 -2.73 -21.63 16.98
N ASN A 394 -3.53 -22.33 17.80
CA ASN A 394 -3.79 -21.93 19.17
C ASN A 394 -2.54 -22.05 20.06
N LEU A 395 -1.59 -22.91 19.69
CA LEU A 395 -0.37 -23.15 20.45
C LEU A 395 0.75 -22.12 20.15
N ILE A 396 0.78 -21.53 18.96
CA ILE A 396 1.88 -20.64 18.52
C ILE A 396 1.88 -19.28 19.23
N SER A 397 0.71 -18.75 19.55
CA SER A 397 0.57 -17.41 20.15
C SER A 397 0.73 -17.40 21.68
N ASN A 398 1.11 -18.53 22.29
CA ASN A 398 0.91 -18.77 23.73
C ASN A 398 2.20 -18.65 24.53
N GLY A 399 2.16 -17.74 25.52
CA GLY A 399 3.21 -17.56 26.51
C GLY A 399 3.17 -18.62 27.63
N PRO A 400 4.12 -18.55 28.61
CA PRO A 400 4.23 -19.49 29.74
C PRO A 400 2.94 -19.69 30.53
N GLU A 401 2.06 -18.68 30.59
CA GLU A 401 0.79 -18.70 31.29
C GLU A 401 -0.19 -19.76 30.76
N ILE A 402 -0.23 -19.94 29.42
CA ILE A 402 -1.10 -20.93 28.81
C ILE A 402 -0.60 -22.35 29.08
N ILE A 403 0.70 -22.55 29.00
CA ILE A 403 1.32 -23.85 29.33
C ILE A 403 0.96 -24.22 30.76
N GLN A 404 1.02 -23.27 31.69
CA GLN A 404 0.66 -23.50 33.08
C GLN A 404 -0.83 -23.87 33.27
N ARG A 405 -1.74 -23.20 32.56
CA ARG A 405 -3.19 -23.52 32.57
C ARG A 405 -3.47 -24.92 32.03
N LEU A 406 -2.80 -25.31 30.95
CA LEU A 406 -2.95 -26.65 30.41
C LEU A 406 -2.36 -27.73 31.32
N HIS A 407 -1.23 -27.46 32.02
CA HIS A 407 -0.71 -28.35 33.07
C HIS A 407 -1.72 -28.53 34.20
N GLN A 408 -2.30 -27.44 34.68
CA GLN A 408 -3.32 -27.49 35.73
C GLN A 408 -4.51 -28.36 35.29
N LEU A 409 -5.07 -28.13 34.11
CA LEU A 409 -6.21 -28.91 33.60
C LEU A 409 -5.86 -30.39 33.45
N ARG A 410 -4.64 -30.71 33.05
CA ARG A 410 -4.17 -32.09 32.93
C ARG A 410 -4.01 -32.76 34.30
N GLU A 411 -3.50 -32.04 35.28
CA GLU A 411 -3.45 -32.50 36.69
C GLU A 411 -4.86 -32.73 37.27
N ASP A 412 -5.84 -31.93 36.85
CA ASP A 412 -7.24 -32.07 37.19
C ASP A 412 -7.97 -33.21 36.43
N GLY A 413 -7.25 -33.96 35.59
CA GLY A 413 -7.74 -35.17 34.89
C GLY A 413 -8.31 -34.95 33.49
N PHE A 414 -8.16 -33.75 32.92
CA PHE A 414 -8.50 -33.50 31.51
C PHE A 414 -7.37 -33.96 30.57
N MET A 415 -7.75 -34.47 29.41
CA MET A 415 -6.80 -34.76 28.32
C MET A 415 -6.68 -33.56 27.40
N ILE A 416 -5.49 -33.34 26.87
CA ILE A 416 -5.21 -32.25 25.90
C ILE A 416 -4.82 -32.85 24.57
N ALA A 417 -5.55 -32.53 23.51
CA ALA A 417 -5.25 -32.95 22.16
C ALA A 417 -4.85 -31.76 21.29
N ILE A 418 -3.86 -31.98 20.42
CA ILE A 418 -3.59 -31.07 19.31
C ILE A 418 -4.36 -31.52 18.09
N ASP A 419 -5.10 -30.61 17.48
CA ASP A 419 -5.96 -30.83 16.33
C ASP A 419 -5.36 -30.24 15.03
N ASP A 420 -5.75 -30.77 13.86
CA ASP A 420 -5.28 -30.37 12.53
C ASP A 420 -3.75 -30.40 12.38
N PHE A 421 -3.06 -31.36 13.02
CA PHE A 421 -1.61 -31.40 13.04
C PHE A 421 -1.00 -31.66 11.65
N GLY A 422 -0.01 -30.81 11.28
CA GLY A 422 0.71 -30.92 10.00
C GLY A 422 0.28 -29.92 8.94
N THR A 423 -0.69 -29.05 9.23
CA THR A 423 -1.13 -28.00 8.31
C THR A 423 -0.16 -26.80 8.21
N GLY A 424 0.98 -26.85 8.92
CA GLY A 424 2.16 -26.02 8.65
C GLY A 424 2.42 -24.85 9.59
N HIS A 425 1.86 -24.84 10.79
CA HIS A 425 1.99 -23.71 11.71
C HIS A 425 2.88 -23.98 12.93
N CYS A 426 3.15 -25.25 13.31
CA CYS A 426 3.90 -25.57 14.54
C CYS A 426 5.34 -26.03 14.25
N SER A 427 6.31 -25.53 15.02
CA SER A 427 7.63 -26.16 15.05
C SER A 427 7.64 -27.35 16.02
N LEU A 428 8.39 -28.40 15.70
CA LEU A 428 8.53 -29.60 16.55
C LEU A 428 8.96 -29.26 18.00
N SER A 429 9.66 -28.15 18.22
CA SER A 429 10.06 -27.69 19.54
C SER A 429 8.88 -27.29 20.44
N TYR A 430 7.76 -26.85 19.85
CA TYR A 430 6.57 -26.52 20.64
C TYR A 430 5.87 -27.76 21.18
N LEU A 431 5.78 -28.84 20.41
CA LEU A 431 5.17 -30.10 20.86
C LEU A 431 5.83 -30.68 22.13
N GLN A 432 7.12 -30.48 22.31
CA GLN A 432 7.84 -30.97 23.49
C GLN A 432 7.55 -30.16 24.75
N ASN A 433 7.13 -28.90 24.59
CA ASN A 433 6.93 -27.97 25.71
C ASN A 433 5.47 -27.92 26.22
N PHE A 434 4.52 -28.43 25.42
CA PHE A 434 3.12 -28.44 25.80
C PHE A 434 2.72 -29.75 26.47
N PRO A 435 1.87 -29.72 27.49
CA PRO A 435 1.38 -30.92 28.18
C PRO A 435 0.28 -31.60 27.35
N LEU A 436 0.66 -32.22 26.25
CA LEU A 436 -0.25 -32.91 25.34
C LEU A 436 -0.39 -34.38 25.71
N ASP A 437 -1.56 -34.97 25.44
CA ASP A 437 -1.87 -36.39 25.58
C ASP A 437 -2.14 -37.06 24.24
N CYS A 438 -2.69 -36.30 23.27
CA CYS A 438 -3.14 -36.84 22.01
C CYS A 438 -2.76 -35.91 20.84
N LEU A 439 -2.53 -36.54 19.67
CA LEU A 439 -2.28 -35.86 18.39
C LEU A 439 -3.32 -36.35 17.36
N LYS A 440 -4.13 -35.44 16.86
CA LYS A 440 -5.09 -35.71 15.78
C LYS A 440 -4.43 -35.42 14.43
N ILE A 441 -4.39 -36.43 13.58
CA ILE A 441 -3.77 -36.39 12.26
C ILE A 441 -4.83 -35.97 11.25
N ASP A 442 -4.61 -34.83 10.59
CA ASP A 442 -5.56 -34.26 9.62
C ASP A 442 -5.88 -35.21 8.46
N GLN A 443 -7.13 -35.20 8.03
CA GLN A 443 -7.65 -36.01 6.93
C GLN A 443 -6.84 -35.89 5.63
N GLY A 444 -6.18 -34.75 5.38
CA GLY A 444 -5.34 -34.56 4.19
C GLY A 444 -4.19 -35.54 4.11
N PHE A 445 -3.60 -35.96 5.25
CA PHE A 445 -2.55 -36.98 5.29
C PHE A 445 -3.11 -38.38 5.16
N VAL A 446 -4.27 -38.65 5.77
CA VAL A 446 -4.95 -39.95 5.70
C VAL A 446 -5.46 -40.23 4.28
N SER A 447 -5.93 -39.20 3.58
CA SER A 447 -6.41 -39.31 2.19
C SER A 447 -5.28 -39.67 1.18
N ALA A 448 -4.01 -39.47 1.55
CA ALA A 448 -2.86 -39.85 0.72
C ALA A 448 -2.62 -41.36 0.69
N ILE A 449 -3.25 -42.15 1.56
CA ILE A 449 -3.15 -43.62 1.57
C ILE A 449 -3.95 -44.17 0.38
N SER A 450 -3.26 -44.69 -0.63
CA SER A 450 -3.87 -45.29 -1.82
C SER A 450 -3.99 -46.83 -1.69
N SER A 451 -3.06 -47.44 -0.97
CA SER A 451 -2.99 -48.89 -0.73
C SER A 451 -2.34 -49.18 0.63
N PRO A 452 -2.69 -50.29 1.31
CA PRO A 452 -2.06 -50.67 2.59
C PRO A 452 -0.54 -50.97 2.49
N ASP A 453 -0.04 -51.23 1.29
CA ASP A 453 1.34 -51.62 1.02
C ASP A 453 2.16 -50.46 0.38
N GLU A 454 1.55 -49.33 0.13
CA GLU A 454 2.20 -48.14 -0.42
C GLU A 454 2.62 -47.19 0.70
N GLU A 455 3.84 -46.67 0.64
CA GLU A 455 4.38 -45.75 1.65
C GLU A 455 3.73 -44.39 1.58
N ALA A 456 3.33 -43.83 2.74
CA ALA A 456 2.89 -42.46 2.91
C ALA A 456 3.91 -41.68 3.79
N PRO A 457 5.05 -41.23 3.23
CA PRO A 457 6.24 -40.84 4.01
C PRO A 457 5.98 -39.71 5.03
N ILE A 458 5.09 -38.76 4.70
CA ILE A 458 4.74 -37.66 5.61
C ILE A 458 3.88 -38.18 6.77
N LEU A 459 2.89 -38.98 6.47
CA LEU A 459 2.03 -39.61 7.47
C LEU A 459 2.84 -40.48 8.42
N ASP A 460 3.75 -41.29 7.87
CA ASP A 460 4.65 -42.18 8.64
C ASP A 460 5.55 -41.37 9.57
N ALA A 461 6.07 -40.23 9.09
CA ALA A 461 6.85 -39.31 9.91
C ALA A 461 6.03 -38.74 11.08
N ILE A 462 4.75 -38.37 10.86
CA ILE A 462 3.85 -37.85 11.88
C ILE A 462 3.53 -38.96 12.92
N ILE A 463 3.21 -40.17 12.47
CA ILE A 463 2.93 -41.30 13.36
C ILE A 463 4.16 -41.65 14.19
N ASN A 464 5.34 -41.74 13.57
CA ASN A 464 6.59 -41.98 14.27
C ASN A 464 6.95 -40.90 15.29
N LEU A 465 6.64 -39.63 14.95
CA LEU A 465 6.82 -38.52 15.87
C LEU A 465 5.91 -38.68 17.10
N SER A 466 4.62 -38.95 16.92
CA SER A 466 3.67 -39.14 18.03
C SER A 466 4.12 -40.25 18.98
N HIS A 467 4.61 -41.38 18.46
CA HIS A 467 5.14 -42.48 19.26
C HIS A 467 6.39 -42.07 20.05
N ARG A 468 7.33 -41.32 19.42
CA ARG A 468 8.58 -40.89 20.09
C ARG A 468 8.32 -39.92 21.26
N ILE A 469 7.31 -39.06 21.12
CA ILE A 469 6.94 -38.11 22.18
C ILE A 469 5.83 -38.66 23.09
N LYS A 470 5.46 -39.94 22.92
CA LYS A 470 4.50 -40.69 23.73
C LYS A 470 3.09 -40.08 23.72
N LEU A 471 2.66 -39.52 22.62
CA LEU A 471 1.29 -39.08 22.40
C LEU A 471 0.46 -40.21 21.79
N GLN A 472 -0.80 -40.31 22.19
CA GLN A 472 -1.79 -41.13 21.49
C GLN A 472 -2.14 -40.46 20.16
N SER A 473 -2.29 -41.25 19.09
CA SER A 473 -2.67 -40.73 17.79
C SER A 473 -4.12 -41.03 17.46
N VAL A 474 -4.83 -40.04 16.92
CA VAL A 474 -6.15 -40.17 16.30
C VAL A 474 -6.02 -39.82 14.81
N ALA A 475 -6.36 -40.74 13.91
CA ALA A 475 -6.40 -40.44 12.48
C ALA A 475 -7.80 -40.03 12.05
N GLU A 476 -7.91 -38.88 11.41
CA GLU A 476 -9.18 -38.33 10.94
C GLU A 476 -9.44 -38.62 9.46
N GLY A 477 -10.72 -38.60 9.06
CA GLY A 477 -11.12 -38.78 7.67
C GLY A 477 -10.87 -40.18 7.13
N VAL A 478 -10.90 -41.21 7.99
CA VAL A 478 -10.80 -42.61 7.55
C VAL A 478 -12.09 -43.02 6.84
N GLU A 479 -12.01 -43.28 5.53
CA GLU A 479 -13.17 -43.58 4.66
C GLU A 479 -13.13 -45.01 4.08
N THR A 480 -11.95 -45.63 4.07
CA THR A 480 -11.75 -46.95 3.44
C THR A 480 -11.09 -47.94 4.38
N GLU A 481 -11.34 -49.22 4.15
CA GLU A 481 -10.66 -50.32 4.86
C GLU A 481 -9.15 -50.34 4.63
N GLN A 482 -8.71 -49.93 3.45
CA GLN A 482 -7.31 -49.85 3.11
C GLN A 482 -6.58 -48.82 4.00
N GLN A 483 -7.21 -47.67 4.23
CA GLN A 483 -6.70 -46.66 5.18
C GLN A 483 -6.66 -47.22 6.60
N LEU A 484 -7.74 -47.91 7.04
CA LEU A 484 -7.77 -48.55 8.35
C LEU A 484 -6.61 -49.55 8.54
N LEU A 485 -6.43 -50.50 7.61
CA LEU A 485 -5.36 -51.49 7.66
C LEU A 485 -3.98 -50.86 7.71
N TYR A 486 -3.77 -49.80 6.91
CA TYR A 486 -2.50 -49.04 6.94
C TYR A 486 -2.23 -48.44 8.33
N LEU A 487 -3.23 -47.73 8.90
CA LEU A 487 -3.13 -47.05 10.19
C LEU A 487 -2.93 -48.05 11.34
N GLN A 488 -3.60 -49.20 11.31
CA GLN A 488 -3.38 -50.29 12.27
C GLN A 488 -1.96 -50.85 12.24
N ARG A 489 -1.41 -51.11 11.03
CA ARG A 489 -0.03 -51.58 10.88
C ARG A 489 1.01 -50.62 11.39
N HIS A 490 0.74 -49.30 11.31
CA HIS A 490 1.64 -48.27 11.78
C HIS A 490 1.39 -47.87 13.26
N GLY A 491 0.45 -48.54 13.95
CA GLY A 491 0.23 -48.38 15.40
C GLY A 491 -0.55 -47.13 15.77
N VAL A 492 -1.39 -46.59 14.87
CA VAL A 492 -2.33 -45.52 15.22
C VAL A 492 -3.35 -46.05 16.20
N LYS A 493 -3.55 -45.33 17.32
CA LYS A 493 -4.39 -45.80 18.43
C LYS A 493 -5.88 -45.64 18.18
N TYR A 494 -6.30 -44.47 17.68
CA TYR A 494 -7.69 -44.15 17.44
C TYR A 494 -7.92 -43.67 16.01
N ILE A 495 -9.12 -43.88 15.53
CA ILE A 495 -9.56 -43.54 14.17
C ILE A 495 -10.93 -42.90 14.20
N GLN A 496 -11.15 -41.96 13.30
CA GLN A 496 -12.41 -41.27 13.11
C GLN A 496 -12.64 -41.04 11.61
N GLY A 497 -13.87 -41.28 11.11
CA GLY A 497 -14.16 -41.06 9.71
C GLY A 497 -15.44 -41.74 9.24
N PHE A 498 -15.74 -41.51 7.97
CA PHE A 498 -17.00 -41.99 7.34
C PHE A 498 -17.03 -43.49 7.07
N LEU A 499 -15.90 -44.17 7.22
CA LEU A 499 -15.87 -45.63 7.20
C LEU A 499 -16.84 -46.21 8.24
N TYR A 500 -16.92 -45.57 9.41
CA TYR A 500 -17.73 -46.03 10.52
C TYR A 500 -19.01 -45.22 10.71
N ALA A 501 -18.88 -43.90 10.82
CA ALA A 501 -20.02 -43.04 11.09
C ALA A 501 -19.75 -41.59 10.66
N LYS A 502 -20.79 -40.97 10.11
CA LYS A 502 -20.85 -39.52 9.92
C LYS A 502 -21.24 -38.83 11.21
N PRO A 503 -20.93 -37.55 11.39
CA PRO A 503 -21.49 -36.77 12.51
C PRO A 503 -23.01 -36.86 12.54
N MET A 504 -23.58 -37.16 13.70
CA MET A 504 -25.00 -37.36 13.91
C MET A 504 -25.49 -36.56 15.13
N ASP A 505 -26.78 -36.24 15.16
CA ASP A 505 -27.41 -35.59 16.31
C ASP A 505 -27.54 -36.55 17.51
N ASN A 506 -27.90 -35.99 18.68
CA ASN A 506 -27.97 -36.74 19.93
C ASN A 506 -28.97 -37.94 19.84
N GLU A 507 -30.14 -37.78 19.21
CA GLU A 507 -31.12 -38.84 19.10
C GLU A 507 -30.58 -40.01 18.27
N SER A 508 -29.95 -39.70 17.16
CA SER A 508 -29.31 -40.69 16.28
C SER A 508 -28.13 -41.36 16.98
N LEU A 509 -27.34 -40.60 17.79
CA LEU A 509 -26.25 -41.17 18.57
C LEU A 509 -26.72 -42.17 19.61
N LEU A 510 -27.80 -41.88 20.32
CA LEU A 510 -28.37 -42.81 21.30
C LEU A 510 -28.80 -44.14 20.67
N VAL A 511 -29.50 -44.06 19.53
CA VAL A 511 -29.86 -45.24 18.77
C VAL A 511 -28.60 -45.99 18.31
N TRP A 512 -27.62 -45.27 17.81
CA TRP A 512 -26.39 -45.83 17.29
C TRP A 512 -25.58 -46.54 18.41
N LEU A 513 -25.40 -45.91 19.60
CA LEU A 513 -24.73 -46.49 20.76
C LEU A 513 -25.44 -47.77 21.26
N HIS A 514 -26.75 -47.79 21.25
CA HIS A 514 -27.51 -48.96 21.64
C HIS A 514 -27.25 -50.19 20.72
N TYR A 515 -27.18 -49.96 19.41
CA TYR A 515 -27.00 -51.05 18.43
C TYR A 515 -25.55 -51.42 18.19
N ASN A 516 -24.61 -50.47 18.27
CA ASN A 516 -23.23 -50.61 17.83
C ASN A 516 -22.17 -50.46 18.95
N GLY A 517 -22.56 -49.99 20.12
CA GLY A 517 -21.63 -49.79 21.24
C GLY A 517 -20.97 -51.08 21.78
N ASN A 518 -21.38 -52.26 21.32
CA ASN A 518 -20.84 -53.57 21.75
C ASN A 518 -20.55 -54.56 20.58
N LYS A 519 -20.61 -54.12 19.30
CA LYS A 519 -20.37 -55.02 18.15
C LYS A 519 -19.10 -54.66 17.42
N SER A 520 -18.23 -55.67 17.17
CA SER A 520 -17.17 -55.58 16.19
C SER A 520 -17.75 -55.48 14.77
N ILE A 521 -17.01 -54.84 13.86
CA ILE A 521 -17.40 -54.44 12.49
C ILE A 521 -17.84 -55.63 11.59
N GLU A 522 -17.45 -56.88 11.90
CA GLU A 522 -17.87 -58.04 11.10
C GLU A 522 -19.40 -58.13 10.88
N SER A 523 -20.21 -57.54 11.81
CA SER A 523 -21.66 -57.50 11.64
C SER A 523 -22.17 -56.35 10.76
N PHE A 524 -21.37 -55.33 10.48
CA PHE A 524 -21.73 -54.20 9.60
C PHE A 524 -21.52 -54.54 8.13
N MET A 525 -20.44 -55.25 7.83
CA MET A 525 -20.08 -55.64 6.47
C MET A 525 -21.07 -56.63 5.87
N ASN A 526 -21.49 -57.61 6.67
CA ASN A 526 -22.52 -58.58 6.24
C ASN A 526 -23.88 -57.93 5.94
N LYS A 527 -24.22 -56.78 6.59
CA LYS A 527 -25.48 -56.06 6.30
C LYS A 527 -25.42 -55.16 5.06
N LYS A 528 -24.23 -54.63 4.72
CA LYS A 528 -24.07 -53.79 3.53
C LYS A 528 -24.09 -54.65 2.26
N GLU A 529 -23.53 -55.86 2.32
CA GLU A 529 -23.67 -56.83 1.20
C GLU A 529 -25.08 -57.38 1.01
N GLU A 530 -25.88 -57.46 2.10
CA GLU A 530 -27.28 -57.85 1.99
C GLU A 530 -28.20 -56.69 1.51
N GLY A 531 -27.86 -55.42 1.80
CA GLY A 531 -28.64 -54.25 1.39
C GLY A 531 -28.38 -53.81 -0.05
N GLU A 532 -27.27 -54.17 -0.68
CA GLU A 532 -26.97 -53.90 -2.10
C GLU A 532 -27.54 -55.01 -3.03
N LYS A 533 -28.12 -56.07 -2.46
CA LYS A 533 -28.78 -57.17 -3.22
C LYS A 533 -30.31 -57.10 -3.21
N GLN A 534 -30.91 -56.05 -2.67
CA GLN A 534 -32.32 -55.73 -2.83
C GLN A 534 -32.49 -54.42 -3.62
#